data_9796cde7fa525d4010c00a2366ee7e84
#
_entry.id   9796cde7fa525d4010c00a2366ee7e84
#
_cell.length_a   1.000
_cell.length_b   1.000
_cell.length_c   1.000
_cell.angle_alpha   90.00
_cell.angle_beta   90.00
_cell.angle_gamma   90.00
#
_symmetry.space_group_name_H-M   'P 1'
#
loop_
_entity.id
_entity.type
_entity.pdbx_description
1 polymer ?
#
loop_
_entity_poly.entity_id
_entity_poly.type
_entity_poly.pdbx_seq_one_letter_code
_entity_poly.pdbx_strand_id
1 'polypeptide(L)'
;MKGIDFHPEEPWVLITLYSGKIEIWNYETQTQVRSIPLCDAPVRAGRFIARKNWVVVGSDDFKLRVYNYNTGEKVTEFEAHPDYIRSIAVHPTRPFVLTGSDDLTVKLWNWEKNWACEQTFTGHEHFVMSVAFNPKDPNQFASGCLDHTVKVWSIGQDVPNFTLKAHETKGVNYVDYYPLQDKP
;
A
#
# COMPACT_ATOMS: atom_id res chain seq x y z
N MET A 1 -15.93 -1.40 4.72
CA MET A 1 -14.61 -0.75 4.79
C MET A 1 -13.53 -1.84 4.70
N LYS A 2 -12.46 -1.61 3.94
CA LYS A 2 -11.36 -2.58 3.73
C LYS A 2 -10.01 -2.00 4.12
N GLY A 3 -9.81 -0.72 3.92
CA GLY A 3 -8.58 -0.02 4.29
C GLY A 3 -8.89 1.40 4.76
N ILE A 4 -7.94 1.94 5.50
CA ILE A 4 -7.99 3.30 6.04
C ILE A 4 -6.57 3.89 6.00
N ASP A 5 -6.48 5.19 5.73
CA ASP A 5 -5.24 5.94 5.79
C ASP A 5 -5.52 7.38 6.23
N PHE A 6 -4.61 7.98 7.01
CA PHE A 6 -4.72 9.37 7.41
C PHE A 6 -3.85 10.26 6.54
N HIS A 7 -4.39 11.41 6.16
CA HIS A 7 -3.60 12.43 5.51
C HIS A 7 -2.59 13.03 6.51
N PRO A 8 -1.31 13.20 6.14
CA PRO A 8 -0.29 13.64 7.10
C PRO A 8 -0.44 15.10 7.57
N GLU A 9 -1.11 15.95 6.81
CA GLU A 9 -1.21 17.40 7.05
C GLU A 9 -2.66 17.87 7.22
N GLU A 10 -3.59 17.30 6.47
CA GLU A 10 -5.01 17.66 6.52
C GLU A 10 -5.78 16.75 7.49
N PRO A 11 -6.87 17.24 8.10
CA PRO A 11 -7.71 16.42 8.98
C PRO A 11 -8.57 15.42 8.20
N TRP A 12 -7.96 14.68 7.29
CA TRP A 12 -8.66 13.79 6.39
C TRP A 12 -8.31 12.33 6.62
N VAL A 13 -9.32 11.51 6.43
CA VAL A 13 -9.21 10.06 6.41
C VAL A 13 -9.68 9.51 5.07
N LEU A 14 -8.85 8.70 4.43
CA LEU A 14 -9.18 7.90 3.26
C LEU A 14 -9.80 6.59 3.72
N ILE A 15 -10.91 6.22 3.12
CA ILE A 15 -11.61 4.94 3.36
C ILE A 15 -11.75 4.21 2.03
N THR A 16 -11.31 2.95 1.99
CA THR A 16 -11.52 2.06 0.85
C THR A 16 -12.64 1.08 1.13
N LEU A 17 -13.50 0.85 0.14
CA LEU A 17 -14.76 0.14 0.33
C LEU A 17 -14.85 -1.14 -0.51
N TYR A 18 -15.62 -2.09 0.02
CA TYR A 18 -15.93 -3.33 -0.69
C TYR A 18 -16.78 -3.07 -1.96
N SER A 19 -17.52 -1.96 -1.97
CA SER A 19 -18.35 -1.53 -3.10
C SER A 19 -17.60 -0.95 -4.30
N GLY A 20 -16.26 -1.02 -4.30
CA GLY A 20 -15.47 -0.53 -5.44
C GLY A 20 -15.27 0.99 -5.47
N LYS A 21 -15.53 1.69 -4.36
CA LYS A 21 -15.31 3.14 -4.26
C LYS A 21 -14.37 3.50 -3.12
N ILE A 22 -13.84 4.71 -3.15
CA ILE A 22 -13.14 5.34 -2.05
C ILE A 22 -13.88 6.58 -1.60
N GLU A 23 -13.71 6.91 -0.32
CA GLU A 23 -14.24 8.12 0.28
C GLU A 23 -13.14 8.80 1.09
N ILE A 24 -13.10 10.13 1.03
CA ILE A 24 -12.25 10.97 1.87
C ILE A 24 -13.17 11.80 2.74
N TRP A 25 -12.96 11.72 4.04
CA TRP A 25 -13.73 12.42 5.04
C TRP A 25 -12.85 13.34 5.86
N ASN A 26 -13.34 14.53 6.15
CA ASN A 26 -12.77 15.39 7.17
C ASN A 26 -13.31 14.93 8.52
N TYR A 27 -12.44 14.45 9.41
CA TYR A 27 -12.85 13.89 10.71
C TYR A 27 -13.13 14.95 11.77
N GLU A 28 -12.65 16.19 11.60
CA GLU A 28 -12.97 17.30 12.51
C GLU A 28 -14.35 17.86 12.22
N THR A 29 -14.66 18.13 10.95
CA THR A 29 -15.97 18.69 10.55
C THR A 29 -17.03 17.60 10.32
N GLN A 30 -16.62 16.32 10.30
CA GLN A 30 -17.48 15.16 10.03
C GLN A 30 -18.17 15.23 8.64
N THR A 31 -17.52 15.86 7.68
CA THR A 31 -18.04 16.05 6.33
C THR A 31 -17.28 15.21 5.30
N GLN A 32 -17.98 14.75 4.28
CA GLN A 32 -17.37 14.07 3.15
C GLN A 32 -16.69 15.07 2.22
N VAL A 33 -15.36 14.94 2.07
CA VAL A 33 -14.56 15.79 1.18
C VAL A 33 -14.67 15.30 -0.26
N ARG A 34 -14.63 13.97 -0.45
CA ARG A 34 -14.65 13.36 -1.78
C ARG A 34 -15.23 11.95 -1.74
N SER A 35 -15.94 11.56 -2.80
CA SER A 35 -16.31 10.17 -3.06
C SER A 35 -16.01 9.86 -4.52
N ILE A 36 -15.25 8.81 -4.79
CA ILE A 36 -14.81 8.44 -6.13
C ILE A 36 -15.19 6.97 -6.39
N PRO A 37 -16.12 6.70 -7.31
CA PRO A 37 -16.35 5.34 -7.80
C PRO A 37 -15.18 4.93 -8.71
N LEU A 38 -14.64 3.75 -8.48
CA LEU A 38 -13.43 3.25 -9.18
C LEU A 38 -13.74 2.06 -10.08
N CYS A 39 -14.43 1.07 -9.55
CA CYS A 39 -14.70 -0.20 -10.21
C CYS A 39 -15.82 -0.95 -9.48
N ASP A 40 -16.22 -2.11 -10.01
CA ASP A 40 -17.22 -3.00 -9.40
C ASP A 40 -16.59 -4.06 -8.46
N ALA A 41 -15.27 -4.00 -8.24
CA ALA A 41 -14.52 -4.91 -7.39
C ALA A 41 -14.13 -4.27 -6.04
N PRO A 42 -13.93 -5.05 -4.97
CA PRO A 42 -13.46 -4.54 -3.69
C PRO A 42 -12.14 -3.78 -3.80
N VAL A 43 -12.07 -2.59 -3.19
CA VAL A 43 -10.83 -1.81 -3.01
C VAL A 43 -10.30 -2.12 -1.62
N ARG A 44 -9.18 -2.87 -1.55
CA ARG A 44 -8.65 -3.36 -0.27
C ARG A 44 -7.62 -2.44 0.36
N ALA A 45 -6.83 -1.76 -0.45
CA ALA A 45 -5.75 -0.91 0.03
C ALA A 45 -5.82 0.46 -0.62
N GLY A 46 -5.46 1.48 0.15
CA GLY A 46 -5.35 2.85 -0.33
C GLY A 46 -4.42 3.65 0.56
N ARG A 47 -3.67 4.57 -0.03
CA ARG A 47 -2.75 5.48 0.64
C ARG A 47 -2.79 6.86 0.02
N PHE A 48 -2.59 7.88 0.86
CA PHE A 48 -2.30 9.22 0.38
C PHE A 48 -0.85 9.32 -0.11
N ILE A 49 -0.66 10.01 -1.24
CA ILE A 49 0.64 10.55 -1.68
C ILE A 49 0.52 12.07 -1.58
N ALA A 50 0.56 12.60 -0.35
CA ALA A 50 0.23 13.99 -0.04
C ALA A 50 1.06 14.99 -0.84
N ARG A 51 2.37 14.75 -1.01
CA ARG A 51 3.27 15.59 -1.80
C ARG A 51 2.91 15.72 -3.30
N LYS A 52 1.96 14.91 -3.79
CA LYS A 52 1.45 14.96 -5.17
C LYS A 52 -0.03 15.31 -5.25
N ASN A 53 -0.70 15.46 -4.12
CA ASN A 53 -2.15 15.56 -4.01
C ASN A 53 -2.88 14.33 -4.59
N TRP A 54 -2.29 13.13 -4.42
CA TRP A 54 -2.82 11.90 -4.97
C TRP A 54 -3.28 10.92 -3.88
N VAL A 55 -4.21 10.07 -4.27
CA VAL A 55 -4.46 8.79 -3.62
C VAL A 55 -4.09 7.66 -4.58
N VAL A 56 -3.42 6.64 -4.06
CA VAL A 56 -3.11 5.40 -4.77
C VAL A 56 -3.91 4.27 -4.14
N VAL A 57 -4.58 3.46 -4.96
CA VAL A 57 -5.47 2.40 -4.50
C VAL A 57 -5.29 1.12 -5.31
N GLY A 58 -5.46 -0.01 -4.63
CA GLY A 58 -5.40 -1.34 -5.21
C GLY A 58 -6.70 -2.11 -4.95
N SER A 59 -7.16 -2.82 -5.95
CA SER A 59 -8.45 -3.53 -5.94
C SER A 59 -8.35 -4.98 -6.41
N ASP A 60 -9.45 -5.72 -6.20
CA ASP A 60 -9.56 -7.14 -6.55
C ASP A 60 -9.64 -7.38 -8.07
N ASP A 61 -9.73 -6.34 -8.87
CA ASP A 61 -9.61 -6.40 -10.33
C ASP A 61 -8.15 -6.29 -10.82
N PHE A 62 -7.17 -6.46 -9.90
CA PHE A 62 -5.72 -6.52 -10.15
C PHE A 62 -5.06 -5.19 -10.51
N LYS A 63 -5.85 -4.11 -10.50
CA LYS A 63 -5.39 -2.80 -10.96
C LYS A 63 -4.97 -1.90 -9.81
N LEU A 64 -3.90 -1.18 -10.08
CA LEU A 64 -3.51 0.02 -9.32
C LEU A 64 -4.10 1.24 -10.02
N ARG A 65 -4.72 2.12 -9.23
CA ARG A 65 -5.30 3.38 -9.72
C ARG A 65 -4.79 4.54 -8.90
N VAL A 66 -4.57 5.65 -9.56
CA VAL A 66 -4.14 6.89 -8.92
C VAL A 66 -5.07 8.02 -9.31
N TYR A 67 -5.55 8.75 -8.31
CA TYR A 67 -6.42 9.89 -8.51
C TYR A 67 -5.86 11.13 -7.81
N ASN A 68 -6.04 12.28 -8.44
CA ASN A 68 -5.83 13.55 -7.75
C ASN A 68 -7.05 13.82 -6.86
N TYR A 69 -6.84 13.88 -5.54
CA TYR A 69 -7.96 14.05 -4.61
C TYR A 69 -8.55 15.48 -4.60
N ASN A 70 -7.81 16.49 -5.09
CA ASN A 70 -8.32 17.85 -5.18
C ASN A 70 -9.25 18.02 -6.39
N THR A 71 -8.84 17.50 -7.56
CA THR A 71 -9.64 17.60 -8.80
C THR A 71 -10.62 16.46 -8.98
N GLY A 72 -10.33 15.28 -8.44
CA GLY A 72 -11.07 14.03 -8.66
C GLY A 72 -10.70 13.33 -9.97
N GLU A 73 -9.71 13.84 -10.71
CA GLU A 73 -9.28 13.28 -11.98
C GLU A 73 -8.40 12.04 -11.78
N LYS A 74 -8.59 11.06 -12.67
CA LYS A 74 -7.73 9.88 -12.73
C LYS A 74 -6.39 10.25 -13.35
N VAL A 75 -5.30 10.03 -12.60
CA VAL A 75 -3.91 10.26 -13.05
C VAL A 75 -3.43 9.08 -13.89
N THR A 76 -3.65 7.86 -13.41
CA THR A 76 -3.28 6.62 -14.12
C THR A 76 -4.07 5.43 -13.62
N GLU A 77 -4.09 4.38 -14.45
CA GLU A 77 -4.65 3.07 -14.13
C GLU A 77 -3.88 2.02 -14.93
N PHE A 78 -3.47 0.93 -14.28
CA PHE A 78 -2.80 -0.19 -14.94
C PHE A 78 -2.97 -1.47 -14.12
N GLU A 79 -2.83 -2.62 -14.78
CA GLU A 79 -2.77 -3.91 -14.12
C GLU A 79 -1.40 -4.05 -13.44
N ALA A 80 -1.40 -4.10 -12.09
CA ALA A 80 -0.18 -4.17 -11.31
C ALA A 80 0.22 -5.62 -11.00
N HIS A 81 -0.75 -6.47 -10.76
CA HIS A 81 -0.56 -7.87 -10.40
C HIS A 81 -1.56 -8.75 -11.17
N PRO A 82 -1.28 -10.05 -11.35
CA PRO A 82 -2.24 -10.99 -11.91
C PRO A 82 -3.25 -11.52 -10.87
N ASP A 83 -3.26 -10.98 -9.64
CA ASP A 83 -4.16 -11.35 -8.56
C ASP A 83 -4.44 -10.15 -7.63
N TYR A 84 -5.23 -10.35 -6.56
CA TYR A 84 -5.71 -9.30 -5.66
C TYR A 84 -4.58 -8.51 -5.02
N ILE A 85 -4.74 -7.19 -4.97
CA ILE A 85 -3.81 -6.29 -4.30
C ILE A 85 -4.29 -6.12 -2.85
N ARG A 86 -3.49 -6.61 -1.88
CA ARG A 86 -3.83 -6.62 -0.47
C ARG A 86 -3.37 -5.40 0.30
N SER A 87 -2.20 -4.89 -0.05
CA SER A 87 -1.54 -3.83 0.71
C SER A 87 -0.76 -2.90 -0.18
N ILE A 88 -0.68 -1.63 0.25
CA ILE A 88 0.08 -0.57 -0.40
C ILE A 88 0.88 0.17 0.66
N ALA A 89 2.13 0.50 0.37
CA ALA A 89 2.94 1.41 1.16
C ALA A 89 3.59 2.46 0.26
N VAL A 90 3.62 3.72 0.72
CA VAL A 90 4.23 4.84 0.00
C VAL A 90 5.57 5.15 0.64
N HIS A 91 6.62 5.24 -0.19
CA HIS A 91 7.95 5.61 0.28
C HIS A 91 7.94 7.07 0.80
N PRO A 92 8.52 7.35 1.97
CA PRO A 92 8.40 8.68 2.59
C PRO A 92 9.03 9.80 1.76
N THR A 93 10.11 9.54 1.04
CA THR A 93 10.89 10.58 0.33
C THR A 93 11.07 10.33 -1.16
N ARG A 94 11.24 9.08 -1.60
CA ARG A 94 11.45 8.72 -3.02
C ARG A 94 10.12 8.45 -3.75
N PRO A 95 10.12 8.48 -5.09
CA PRO A 95 8.90 8.31 -5.90
C PRO A 95 8.45 6.85 -6.01
N PHE A 96 8.40 6.14 -4.89
CA PHE A 96 8.12 4.71 -4.87
C PHE A 96 6.85 4.35 -4.11
N VAL A 97 6.16 3.35 -4.66
CA VAL A 97 5.04 2.65 -4.03
C VAL A 97 5.34 1.16 -4.01
N LEU A 98 5.10 0.50 -2.87
CA LEU A 98 5.08 -0.96 -2.76
C LEU A 98 3.64 -1.46 -2.82
N THR A 99 3.47 -2.61 -3.47
CA THR A 99 2.21 -3.36 -3.46
C THR A 99 2.48 -4.81 -3.07
N GLY A 100 1.69 -5.36 -2.15
CA GLY A 100 1.67 -6.78 -1.80
C GLY A 100 0.40 -7.44 -2.34
N SER A 101 0.52 -8.66 -2.88
CA SER A 101 -0.54 -9.32 -3.61
C SER A 101 -0.70 -10.80 -3.26
N ASP A 102 -1.86 -11.35 -3.65
CA ASP A 102 -2.15 -12.78 -3.62
C ASP A 102 -1.33 -13.56 -4.65
N ASP A 103 -0.67 -12.89 -5.60
CA ASP A 103 0.30 -13.49 -6.53
C ASP A 103 1.64 -13.86 -5.87
N LEU A 104 1.74 -13.79 -4.54
CA LEU A 104 2.89 -14.14 -3.68
C LEU A 104 4.04 -13.14 -3.77
N THR A 105 3.89 -12.02 -4.47
CA THR A 105 4.96 -11.06 -4.70
C THR A 105 4.72 -9.72 -4.00
N VAL A 106 5.82 -8.99 -3.81
CA VAL A 106 5.79 -7.55 -3.58
C VAL A 106 6.42 -6.87 -4.78
N LYS A 107 5.81 -5.79 -5.29
CA LYS A 107 6.35 -5.02 -6.41
C LYS A 107 6.60 -3.57 -6.01
N LEU A 108 7.68 -3.01 -6.54
CA LEU A 108 8.10 -1.62 -6.35
C LEU A 108 7.83 -0.83 -7.63
N TRP A 109 7.01 0.20 -7.53
CA TRP A 109 6.57 1.05 -8.63
C TRP A 109 7.16 2.44 -8.52
N ASN A 110 7.63 3.02 -9.64
CA ASN A 110 8.19 4.35 -9.69
C ASN A 110 7.31 5.29 -10.51
N TRP A 111 6.64 6.26 -9.86
CA TRP A 111 5.75 7.17 -10.55
C TRP A 111 6.47 8.23 -11.41
N GLU A 112 7.76 8.52 -11.19
CA GLU A 112 8.54 9.40 -12.07
C GLU A 112 8.98 8.70 -13.35
N LYS A 113 8.95 7.37 -13.37
CA LYS A 113 9.19 6.55 -14.56
C LYS A 113 7.87 5.97 -15.12
N ASN A 114 6.83 6.79 -15.13
CA ASN A 114 5.51 6.40 -15.62
C ASN A 114 4.96 5.11 -15.00
N TRP A 115 5.13 4.97 -13.69
CA TRP A 115 4.71 3.80 -12.91
C TRP A 115 5.34 2.48 -13.37
N ALA A 116 6.58 2.53 -13.89
CA ALA A 116 7.32 1.32 -14.21
C ALA A 116 7.57 0.47 -12.95
N CYS A 117 7.46 -0.85 -13.10
CA CYS A 117 7.87 -1.79 -12.07
C CYS A 117 9.41 -1.84 -12.03
N GLU A 118 10.01 -1.26 -11.00
CA GLU A 118 11.46 -1.22 -10.83
C GLU A 118 12.00 -2.55 -10.30
N GLN A 119 11.22 -3.23 -9.45
CA GLN A 119 11.63 -4.49 -8.84
C GLN A 119 10.42 -5.33 -8.42
N THR A 120 10.56 -6.65 -8.56
CA THR A 120 9.64 -7.65 -8.03
C THR A 120 10.38 -8.49 -7.00
N PHE A 121 9.84 -8.56 -5.78
CA PHE A 121 10.39 -9.35 -4.67
C PHE A 121 9.64 -10.66 -4.59
N THR A 122 10.35 -11.76 -4.76
CA THR A 122 9.83 -13.13 -4.74
C THR A 122 10.41 -13.91 -3.56
N GLY A 123 9.68 -14.91 -3.08
CA GLY A 123 10.16 -15.78 -2.00
C GLY A 123 9.14 -16.02 -0.90
N HIS A 124 7.98 -15.34 -0.91
CA HIS A 124 6.82 -15.75 -0.12
C HIS A 124 6.12 -16.94 -0.80
N GLU A 125 5.54 -17.82 0.01
CA GLU A 125 4.88 -19.05 -0.43
C GLU A 125 3.35 -18.97 -0.35
N HIS A 126 2.81 -17.83 0.10
CA HIS A 126 1.38 -17.57 0.18
C HIS A 126 1.10 -16.07 -0.01
N PHE A 127 -0.16 -15.64 0.12
CA PHE A 127 -0.60 -14.27 -0.07
C PHE A 127 0.15 -13.27 0.81
N VAL A 128 0.65 -12.21 0.19
CA VAL A 128 1.28 -11.10 0.91
C VAL A 128 0.20 -10.15 1.39
N MET A 129 -0.05 -10.15 2.69
CA MET A 129 -1.17 -9.44 3.30
C MET A 129 -0.86 -8.00 3.67
N SER A 130 0.41 -7.69 3.98
CA SER A 130 0.81 -6.37 4.44
C SER A 130 2.24 -6.04 4.04
N VAL A 131 2.49 -4.78 3.68
CA VAL A 131 3.81 -4.22 3.42
C VAL A 131 3.97 -2.89 4.15
N ALA A 132 5.16 -2.62 4.69
CA ALA A 132 5.47 -1.37 5.39
C ALA A 132 6.93 -0.98 5.19
N PHE A 133 7.19 0.30 4.87
CA PHE A 133 8.56 0.82 4.84
C PHE A 133 9.11 1.01 6.25
N ASN A 134 10.41 0.75 6.43
CA ASN A 134 11.11 1.06 7.67
C ASN A 134 11.27 2.60 7.79
N PRO A 135 10.70 3.24 8.81
CA PRO A 135 10.77 4.70 8.95
C PRO A 135 12.19 5.20 9.27
N LYS A 136 13.07 4.34 9.81
CA LYS A 136 14.47 4.68 10.12
C LYS A 136 15.39 4.53 8.90
N ASP A 137 15.10 3.57 8.04
CA ASP A 137 15.83 3.31 6.81
C ASP A 137 14.83 2.93 5.71
N PRO A 138 14.25 3.91 5.00
CA PRO A 138 13.25 3.63 3.97
C PRO A 138 13.78 2.84 2.76
N ASN A 139 15.08 2.54 2.70
CA ASN A 139 15.62 1.57 1.74
C ASN A 139 15.23 0.13 2.10
N GLN A 140 14.72 -0.08 3.31
CA GLN A 140 14.21 -1.36 3.79
C GLN A 140 12.69 -1.32 3.96
N PHE A 141 12.08 -2.49 3.82
CA PHE A 141 10.67 -2.69 4.12
C PHE A 141 10.41 -4.09 4.65
N ALA A 142 9.29 -4.27 5.31
CA ALA A 142 8.80 -5.56 5.78
C ALA A 142 7.57 -5.99 4.98
N SER A 143 7.41 -7.29 4.80
CA SER A 143 6.20 -7.93 4.27
C SER A 143 5.71 -9.02 5.22
N GLY A 144 4.40 -9.04 5.49
CA GLY A 144 3.72 -10.09 6.26
C GLY A 144 2.89 -10.96 5.33
N CYS A 145 2.98 -12.28 5.51
CA CYS A 145 2.41 -13.25 4.59
C CYS A 145 1.63 -14.35 5.31
N LEU A 146 0.67 -14.96 4.61
CA LEU A 146 -0.05 -16.13 5.11
C LEU A 146 0.82 -17.40 5.15
N ASP A 147 2.06 -17.37 4.64
CA ASP A 147 3.07 -18.42 4.82
C ASP A 147 3.68 -18.44 6.24
N HIS A 148 3.07 -17.74 7.20
CA HIS A 148 3.47 -17.63 8.62
C HIS A 148 4.73 -16.79 8.86
N THR A 149 5.27 -16.14 7.82
CA THR A 149 6.54 -15.41 7.89
C THR A 149 6.36 -13.90 7.76
N VAL A 150 7.31 -13.19 8.34
CA VAL A 150 7.64 -11.81 8.00
C VAL A 150 9.01 -11.82 7.33
N LYS A 151 9.10 -11.19 6.17
CA LYS A 151 10.38 -11.00 5.49
C LYS A 151 10.75 -9.52 5.50
N VAL A 152 12.03 -9.24 5.71
CA VAL A 152 12.59 -7.89 5.60
C VAL A 152 13.51 -7.84 4.39
N TRP A 153 13.32 -6.82 3.58
CA TRP A 153 13.93 -6.65 2.27
C TRP A 153 14.69 -5.33 2.19
N SER A 154 15.68 -5.28 1.33
CA SER A 154 16.29 -4.02 0.87
C SER A 154 16.00 -3.80 -0.60
N ILE A 155 15.66 -2.56 -0.97
CA ILE A 155 15.50 -2.17 -2.36
C ILE A 155 16.85 -2.39 -3.09
N GLY A 156 16.78 -3.05 -4.26
CA GLY A 156 17.97 -3.39 -5.04
C GLY A 156 18.61 -4.74 -4.68
N GLN A 157 18.00 -5.51 -3.74
CA GLN A 157 18.46 -6.87 -3.41
C GLN A 157 17.37 -7.88 -3.81
N ASP A 158 17.76 -9.00 -4.41
CA ASP A 158 16.82 -10.01 -4.92
C ASP A 158 16.34 -11.00 -3.85
N VAL A 159 17.01 -11.02 -2.70
CA VAL A 159 16.68 -11.93 -1.58
C VAL A 159 16.35 -11.13 -0.32
N PRO A 160 15.53 -11.65 0.58
CA PRO A 160 15.26 -10.99 1.84
C PRO A 160 16.53 -10.93 2.70
N ASN A 161 16.70 -9.83 3.43
CA ASN A 161 17.80 -9.69 4.40
C ASN A 161 17.68 -10.76 5.48
N PHE A 162 16.45 -11.03 5.91
CA PHE A 162 16.11 -12.12 6.83
C PHE A 162 14.63 -12.46 6.79
N THR A 163 14.31 -13.66 7.26
CA THR A 163 12.96 -14.19 7.35
C THR A 163 12.68 -14.56 8.80
N LEU A 164 11.60 -14.03 9.35
CA LEU A 164 11.12 -14.34 10.71
C LEU A 164 9.94 -15.29 10.61
N LYS A 165 10.02 -16.44 11.28
CA LYS A 165 8.86 -17.30 11.53
C LYS A 165 8.04 -16.65 12.64
N ALA A 166 7.05 -15.85 12.26
CA ALA A 166 6.25 -15.09 13.21
C ALA A 166 5.24 -15.98 13.96
N HIS A 167 4.73 -17.01 13.30
CA HIS A 167 3.74 -17.93 13.84
C HIS A 167 4.04 -19.37 13.40
N GLU A 168 3.61 -20.36 14.21
CA GLU A 168 3.77 -21.77 13.85
C GLU A 168 2.69 -22.26 12.86
N THR A 169 1.46 -21.77 13.00
CA THR A 169 0.29 -22.29 12.25
C THR A 169 -0.64 -21.22 11.69
N LYS A 170 -0.39 -19.94 11.97
CA LYS A 170 -1.25 -18.84 11.53
C LYS A 170 -0.52 -17.88 10.62
N GLY A 171 -1.21 -17.41 9.57
CA GLY A 171 -0.68 -16.39 8.67
C GLY A 171 -0.49 -15.04 9.35
N VAL A 172 0.43 -14.24 8.82
CA VAL A 172 0.65 -12.86 9.23
C VAL A 172 -0.25 -11.95 8.41
N ASN A 173 -1.23 -11.33 9.03
CA ASN A 173 -2.20 -10.45 8.36
C ASN A 173 -1.74 -9.00 8.25
N TYR A 174 -0.87 -8.55 9.17
CA TYR A 174 -0.43 -7.17 9.23
C TYR A 174 0.97 -7.06 9.81
N VAL A 175 1.77 -6.17 9.25
CA VAL A 175 3.09 -5.77 9.77
C VAL A 175 3.19 -4.25 9.79
N ASP A 176 3.89 -3.74 10.78
CA ASP A 176 4.23 -2.34 10.88
C ASP A 176 5.54 -2.16 11.62
N TYR A 177 6.19 -1.02 11.41
CA TYR A 177 7.35 -0.62 12.17
C TYR A 177 6.92 0.27 13.34
N TYR A 178 7.66 0.17 14.42
CA TYR A 178 7.49 1.12 15.53
C TYR A 178 7.82 2.53 15.04
N PRO A 179 6.89 3.49 15.18
CA PRO A 179 7.12 4.85 14.69
C PRO A 179 8.30 5.49 15.44
N LEU A 180 9.01 6.37 14.72
CA LEU A 180 10.04 7.20 15.35
C LEU A 180 9.37 8.07 16.41
N GLN A 181 9.56 7.71 17.68
CA GLN A 181 9.31 8.67 18.75
C GLN A 181 10.55 9.58 18.83
N ASP A 182 10.36 10.85 18.55
CA ASP A 182 11.21 11.84 19.12
C ASP A 182 11.05 11.69 20.63
N LYS A 183 12.11 11.24 21.33
CA LYS A 183 12.06 11.19 22.79
C LYS A 183 11.86 12.60 23.27
N PRO A 184 10.93 12.78 24.24
CA PRO A 184 10.82 14.09 24.89
C PRO A 184 12.13 14.45 25.57
#